data_870972918b85d54e918d08097475e5a4
#
_entry.id   870972918b85d54e918d08097475e5a4
#
_cell.length_a   1.000
_cell.length_b   1.000
_cell.length_c   1.000
_cell.angle_alpha   90.00
_cell.angle_beta   90.00
_cell.angle_gamma   90.00
#
_symmetry.space_group_name_H-M   'P 1'
#
loop_
_entity.id
_entity.type
_entity.pdbx_description
1 polymer ?
#
loop_
_entity_poly.entity_id
_entity_poly.type
_entity_poly.pdbx_seq_one_letter_code
_entity_poly.pdbx_strand_id
1 'polypeptide(L)'
;DNQGGSNEDGNEEDTKKMDQIYRSKAHMHSVATAVIKAAYRKQGLISGKKYSAIFTTSSIEQAQKYYRIFKKIIDGEDKEFKIPERIKKVAPDFPKIAITYSVSENEDNSESVQDEMKQSLADYNAVYGTNFSMAELDQYNQNVTARLARKKAQYQADNQRLDLVIVVNRLLTGFDSPSLS
;
A
#
# COMPACT_ATOMS: atom_id res chain seq x y z
N ASP A 1 45.10 -34.77 11.86
CA ASP A 1 44.91 -33.99 10.66
C ASP A 1 43.50 -34.12 10.15
N ASN A 2 42.62 -33.27 10.62
CA ASN A 2 41.30 -33.12 10.03
C ASN A 2 40.78 -31.75 10.43
N GLN A 3 40.95 -30.78 9.52
CA GLN A 3 40.27 -29.49 9.56
C GLN A 3 39.94 -29.08 8.13
N GLY A 4 38.70 -29.18 7.77
CA GLY A 4 38.17 -28.71 6.49
C GLY A 4 36.73 -29.15 6.26
N GLY A 5 35.80 -28.52 6.91
CA GLY A 5 34.40 -28.86 6.69
C GLY A 5 33.39 -28.02 7.48
N SER A 6 33.48 -26.69 7.43
CA SER A 6 32.47 -25.86 8.09
C SER A 6 32.11 -24.53 7.42
N ASN A 7 32.67 -24.23 6.24
CA ASN A 7 32.36 -22.95 5.55
C ASN A 7 31.45 -23.09 4.33
N GLU A 8 31.20 -24.29 3.81
CA GLU A 8 30.36 -24.47 2.61
C GLU A 8 28.87 -24.47 2.94
N ASP A 9 28.46 -25.05 4.05
CA ASP A 9 27.05 -25.14 4.45
C ASP A 9 26.45 -23.76 4.79
N GLY A 10 27.21 -22.86 5.41
CA GLY A 10 26.76 -21.50 5.72
C GLY A 10 26.50 -20.66 4.47
N ASN A 11 27.30 -20.84 3.44
CA ASN A 11 27.17 -20.08 2.19
C ASN A 11 25.98 -20.54 1.34
N GLU A 12 25.63 -21.83 1.35
CA GLU A 12 24.46 -22.34 0.66
C GLU A 12 23.14 -21.90 1.33
N GLU A 13 23.10 -21.87 2.64
CA GLU A 13 21.91 -21.44 3.40
C GLU A 13 21.67 -19.94 3.20
N ASP A 14 22.69 -19.13 3.23
CA ASP A 14 22.62 -17.69 2.97
C ASP A 14 22.19 -17.41 1.51
N THR A 15 22.68 -18.18 0.55
CA THR A 15 22.28 -18.05 -0.85
C THR A 15 20.81 -18.40 -1.04
N LYS A 16 20.31 -19.46 -0.41
CA LYS A 16 18.88 -19.84 -0.46
C LYS A 16 17.99 -18.80 0.18
N LYS A 17 18.40 -18.20 1.32
CA LYS A 17 17.67 -17.09 1.96
C LYS A 17 17.62 -15.87 1.07
N MET A 18 18.72 -15.51 0.44
CA MET A 18 18.77 -14.37 -0.50
C MET A 18 17.84 -14.59 -1.70
N ASP A 19 17.84 -15.79 -2.28
CA ASP A 19 16.93 -16.14 -3.38
C ASP A 19 15.46 -16.02 -2.99
N GLN A 20 15.10 -16.46 -1.79
CA GLN A 20 13.74 -16.33 -1.27
C GLN A 20 13.33 -14.86 -1.09
N ILE A 21 14.24 -14.02 -0.57
CA ILE A 21 14.01 -12.58 -0.41
C ILE A 21 13.80 -11.93 -1.77
N TYR A 22 14.62 -12.25 -2.77
CA TYR A 22 14.48 -11.71 -4.13
C TYR A 22 13.17 -12.12 -4.77
N ARG A 23 12.77 -13.40 -4.67
CA ARG A 23 11.49 -13.90 -5.20
C ARG A 23 10.30 -13.25 -4.52
N SER A 24 10.35 -13.06 -3.20
CA SER A 24 9.32 -12.36 -2.44
C SER A 24 9.16 -10.90 -2.88
N LYS A 25 10.26 -10.17 -3.04
CA LYS A 25 10.24 -8.79 -3.53
C LYS A 25 9.71 -8.67 -4.95
N ALA A 26 10.14 -9.56 -5.85
CA ALA A 26 9.65 -9.61 -7.23
C ALA A 26 8.16 -9.92 -7.29
N HIS A 27 7.67 -10.82 -6.44
CA HIS A 27 6.26 -11.14 -6.34
C HIS A 27 5.43 -9.94 -5.88
N MET A 28 5.86 -9.27 -4.81
CA MET A 28 5.17 -8.07 -4.31
C MET A 28 5.15 -6.95 -5.35
N HIS A 29 6.25 -6.73 -6.06
CA HIS A 29 6.33 -5.76 -7.14
C HIS A 29 5.35 -6.10 -8.27
N SER A 30 5.26 -7.37 -8.69
CA SER A 30 4.30 -7.84 -9.68
C SER A 30 2.86 -7.61 -9.26
N VAL A 31 2.53 -7.89 -7.99
CA VAL A 31 1.20 -7.65 -7.44
C VAL A 31 0.87 -6.15 -7.44
N ALA A 32 1.77 -5.32 -6.95
CA ALA A 32 1.58 -3.86 -6.93
C ALA A 32 1.38 -3.29 -8.33
N THR A 33 2.18 -3.71 -9.30
CA THR A 33 2.05 -3.33 -10.71
C THR A 33 0.71 -3.75 -11.29
N ALA A 34 0.27 -4.98 -11.02
CA ALA A 34 -1.03 -5.50 -11.46
C ALA A 34 -2.20 -4.71 -10.87
N VAL A 35 -2.11 -4.34 -9.59
CA VAL A 35 -3.12 -3.50 -8.92
C VAL A 35 -3.23 -2.13 -9.59
N ILE A 36 -2.12 -1.45 -9.83
CA ILE A 36 -2.12 -0.15 -10.52
C ILE A 36 -2.69 -0.28 -11.93
N LYS A 37 -2.26 -1.28 -12.69
CA LYS A 37 -2.80 -1.54 -14.04
C LYS A 37 -4.30 -1.80 -14.03
N ALA A 38 -4.79 -2.59 -13.08
CA ALA A 38 -6.21 -2.85 -12.91
C ALA A 38 -6.96 -1.56 -12.53
N ALA A 39 -6.38 -0.74 -11.67
CA ALA A 39 -6.98 0.50 -11.22
C ALA A 39 -7.23 1.46 -12.39
N TYR A 40 -6.23 1.76 -13.24
CA TYR A 40 -6.47 2.68 -14.34
C TYR A 40 -7.29 2.09 -15.50
N ARG A 41 -7.34 0.76 -15.64
CA ARG A 41 -8.16 0.09 -16.66
C ARG A 41 -9.62 -0.05 -16.24
N LYS A 42 -9.86 -0.51 -15.02
CA LYS A 42 -11.19 -0.86 -14.51
C LYS A 42 -11.89 0.31 -13.83
N GLN A 43 -11.14 1.23 -13.24
CA GLN A 43 -11.70 2.39 -12.53
C GLN A 43 -12.20 3.49 -13.47
N GLY A 44 -12.11 3.28 -14.78
CA GLY A 44 -12.70 4.17 -15.75
C GLY A 44 -12.08 5.55 -15.83
N LEU A 45 -10.78 5.70 -15.50
CA LEU A 45 -10.09 6.98 -15.63
C LEU A 45 -10.20 7.58 -17.03
N ILE A 46 -10.28 6.72 -18.04
CA ILE A 46 -10.42 7.11 -19.44
C ILE A 46 -11.89 7.34 -19.83
N SER A 47 -12.83 6.64 -19.17
CA SER A 47 -14.27 6.68 -19.50
C SER A 47 -15.10 7.60 -18.61
N GLY A 48 -14.48 8.31 -17.68
CA GLY A 48 -15.17 9.23 -16.77
C GLY A 48 -15.86 8.56 -15.57
N LYS A 49 -15.95 7.23 -15.53
CA LYS A 49 -16.42 6.50 -14.35
C LYS A 49 -15.26 6.30 -13.40
N LYS A 50 -15.39 6.79 -12.17
CA LYS A 50 -14.31 6.84 -11.20
C LYS A 50 -14.62 5.93 -10.02
N TYR A 51 -13.86 4.87 -9.88
CA TYR A 51 -13.93 3.92 -8.77
C TYR A 51 -12.64 3.95 -7.96
N SER A 52 -12.73 3.61 -6.70
CA SER A 52 -11.57 3.40 -5.83
C SER A 52 -11.37 1.90 -5.60
N ALA A 53 -10.12 1.50 -5.37
CA ALA A 53 -9.77 0.13 -5.05
C ALA A 53 -9.39 -0.02 -3.58
N ILE A 54 -9.72 -1.17 -3.01
CA ILE A 54 -9.28 -1.58 -1.68
C ILE A 54 -8.30 -2.73 -1.86
N PHE A 55 -7.12 -2.61 -1.28
CA PHE A 55 -6.08 -3.61 -1.28
C PHE A 55 -5.88 -4.11 0.15
N THR A 56 -6.25 -5.37 0.41
CA THR A 56 -6.22 -5.95 1.74
C THR A 56 -4.91 -6.68 1.98
N THR A 57 -4.31 -6.45 3.13
CA THR A 57 -3.10 -7.12 3.62
C THR A 57 -3.36 -7.78 4.97
N SER A 58 -2.55 -8.78 5.31
CA SER A 58 -2.70 -9.57 6.54
C SER A 58 -1.99 -8.97 7.76
N SER A 59 -1.06 -8.05 7.55
CA SER A 59 -0.26 -7.44 8.63
C SER A 59 0.13 -6.01 8.29
N ILE A 60 0.46 -5.23 9.33
CA ILE A 60 1.00 -3.87 9.18
C ILE A 60 2.31 -3.90 8.40
N GLU A 61 3.21 -4.84 8.69
CA GLU A 61 4.47 -4.97 7.98
C GLU A 61 4.26 -5.17 6.47
N GLN A 62 3.35 -6.06 6.08
CA GLN A 62 3.03 -6.29 4.68
C GLN A 62 2.41 -5.04 4.04
N ALA A 63 1.50 -4.38 4.71
CA ALA A 63 0.89 -3.15 4.24
C ALA A 63 1.93 -2.05 3.99
N GLN A 64 2.87 -1.87 4.89
CA GLN A 64 3.94 -0.89 4.78
C GLN A 64 4.91 -1.23 3.65
N LYS A 65 5.23 -2.50 3.44
CA LYS A 65 6.04 -2.94 2.30
C LYS A 65 5.37 -2.60 0.97
N TYR A 66 4.08 -2.88 0.82
CA TYR A 66 3.31 -2.49 -0.37
C TYR A 66 3.20 -0.99 -0.53
N TYR A 67 2.98 -0.26 0.55
CA TYR A 67 2.94 1.21 0.50
C TYR A 67 4.23 1.79 -0.08
N ARG A 68 5.39 1.31 0.36
CA ARG A 68 6.69 1.73 -0.18
C ARG A 68 6.83 1.42 -1.67
N ILE A 69 6.38 0.26 -2.12
CA ILE A 69 6.42 -0.12 -3.54
C ILE A 69 5.54 0.82 -4.36
N PHE A 70 4.32 1.07 -3.92
CA PHE A 70 3.41 2.01 -4.59
C PHE A 70 3.98 3.43 -4.63
N LYS A 71 4.57 3.90 -3.55
CA LYS A 71 5.19 5.23 -3.50
C LYS A 71 6.35 5.38 -4.49
N LYS A 72 7.21 4.39 -4.61
CA LYS A 72 8.29 4.41 -5.62
C LYS A 72 7.74 4.50 -7.04
N ILE A 73 6.67 3.81 -7.33
CA ILE A 73 6.02 3.88 -8.65
C ILE A 73 5.40 5.28 -8.87
N ILE A 74 4.71 5.81 -7.87
CA ILE A 74 4.08 7.14 -7.92
C ILE A 74 5.12 8.24 -8.12
N ASP A 75 6.23 8.17 -7.39
CA ASP A 75 7.30 9.16 -7.42
C ASP A 75 8.20 9.02 -8.67
N GLY A 76 7.96 8.01 -9.50
CA GLY A 76 8.74 7.76 -10.71
C GLY A 76 10.12 7.16 -10.45
N GLU A 77 10.38 6.68 -9.25
CA GLU A 77 11.65 6.09 -8.83
C GLU A 77 11.76 4.60 -9.17
N ASP A 78 10.63 3.94 -9.48
CA ASP A 78 10.63 2.54 -9.89
C ASP A 78 11.28 2.38 -11.26
N LYS A 79 12.24 1.46 -11.37
CA LYS A 79 13.01 1.25 -12.60
C LYS A 79 12.33 0.33 -13.60
N GLU A 80 11.40 -0.50 -13.14
CA GLU A 80 10.78 -1.55 -13.94
C GLU A 80 9.40 -1.16 -14.48
N PHE A 81 8.67 -0.35 -13.74
CA PHE A 81 7.32 0.05 -14.11
C PHE A 81 7.10 1.56 -14.03
N LYS A 82 6.54 2.13 -15.08
CA LYS A 82 6.13 3.54 -15.17
C LYS A 82 4.65 3.63 -15.46
N ILE A 83 3.97 4.56 -14.80
CA ILE A 83 2.58 4.89 -15.13
C ILE A 83 2.56 5.50 -16.52
N PRO A 84 1.72 4.97 -17.44
CA PRO A 84 1.67 5.47 -18.82
C PRO A 84 1.36 6.96 -18.90
N GLU A 85 2.02 7.67 -19.81
CA GLU A 85 1.82 9.12 -20.04
C GLU A 85 0.37 9.48 -20.35
N ARG A 86 -0.36 8.60 -21.06
CA ARG A 86 -1.80 8.78 -21.33
C ARG A 86 -2.63 8.88 -20.05
N ILE A 87 -2.23 8.15 -19.00
CA ILE A 87 -2.89 8.18 -17.69
C ILE A 87 -2.50 9.45 -16.94
N LYS A 88 -1.23 9.84 -16.96
CA LYS A 88 -0.75 11.07 -16.35
C LYS A 88 -1.40 12.31 -16.92
N LYS A 89 -1.72 12.32 -18.23
CA LYS A 89 -2.43 13.44 -18.87
C LYS A 89 -3.85 13.60 -18.37
N VAL A 90 -4.56 12.50 -18.10
CA VAL A 90 -5.95 12.51 -17.61
C VAL A 90 -6.01 12.69 -16.10
N ALA A 91 -5.07 12.10 -15.38
CA ALA A 91 -5.00 12.11 -13.91
C ALA A 91 -3.53 12.24 -13.46
N PRO A 92 -3.00 13.48 -13.41
CA PRO A 92 -1.58 13.72 -13.10
C PRO A 92 -1.15 13.15 -11.75
N ASP A 93 -2.08 13.11 -10.79
CA ASP A 93 -1.81 12.67 -9.42
C ASP A 93 -2.19 11.20 -9.17
N PHE A 94 -2.51 10.46 -10.22
CA PHE A 94 -2.88 9.05 -10.11
C PHE A 94 -1.65 8.15 -9.89
N PRO A 95 -1.75 7.16 -8.99
CA PRO A 95 -2.81 6.94 -8.01
C PRO A 95 -2.58 7.71 -6.72
N LYS A 96 -3.66 8.25 -6.14
CA LYS A 96 -3.67 8.75 -4.77
C LYS A 96 -3.93 7.58 -3.83
N ILE A 97 -3.01 7.32 -2.92
CA ILE A 97 -3.06 6.17 -2.03
C ILE A 97 -3.15 6.59 -0.57
N ALA A 98 -3.74 5.74 0.23
CA ALA A 98 -3.71 5.82 1.68
C ALA A 98 -3.57 4.41 2.28
N ILE A 99 -3.13 4.36 3.51
CA ILE A 99 -3.06 3.13 4.30
C ILE A 99 -3.85 3.36 5.59
N THR A 100 -4.74 2.43 5.93
CA THR A 100 -5.44 2.46 7.20
C THR A 100 -4.84 1.48 8.17
N TYR A 101 -4.75 1.88 9.42
CA TYR A 101 -4.19 1.08 10.49
C TYR A 101 -5.28 0.71 11.49
N SER A 102 -5.49 -0.59 11.67
CA SER A 102 -6.27 -1.10 12.78
C SER A 102 -5.35 -1.21 13.99
N VAL A 103 -5.51 -0.33 14.95
CA VAL A 103 -4.73 -0.36 16.19
C VAL A 103 -5.34 -1.38 17.13
N SER A 104 -4.74 -2.57 17.23
CA SER A 104 -5.01 -3.48 18.33
C SER A 104 -3.87 -3.38 19.36
N GLU A 105 -4.23 -3.52 20.62
CA GLU A 105 -3.33 -3.34 21.77
C GLU A 105 -2.09 -4.25 21.80
N ASN A 106 -2.00 -5.23 20.89
CA ASN A 106 -0.96 -6.25 20.84
C ASN A 106 -0.07 -6.16 19.59
N GLU A 107 -0.04 -5.02 18.91
CA GLU A 107 0.76 -4.90 17.71
C GLU A 107 2.19 -4.49 17.99
N ASP A 108 3.07 -4.93 17.09
CA ASP A 108 4.46 -4.53 17.07
C ASP A 108 4.58 -2.99 17.06
N ASN A 109 4.92 -2.45 18.22
CA ASN A 109 5.20 -1.02 18.42
C ASN A 109 6.67 -0.71 18.14
N SER A 110 7.32 -1.44 17.22
CA SER A 110 8.69 -1.13 16.84
C SER A 110 8.80 0.31 16.35
N GLU A 111 9.92 0.93 16.63
CA GLU A 111 10.20 2.31 16.21
C GLU A 111 10.07 2.45 14.68
N SER A 112 10.53 1.45 13.93
CA SER A 112 10.43 1.41 12.48
C SER A 112 8.99 1.43 12.00
N VAL A 113 8.09 0.63 12.60
CA VAL A 113 6.65 0.63 12.26
C VAL A 113 6.02 1.98 12.57
N GLN A 114 6.35 2.57 13.71
CA GLN A 114 5.84 3.88 14.11
C GLN A 114 6.27 4.99 13.16
N ASP A 115 7.53 4.99 12.74
CA ASP A 115 8.07 6.01 11.82
C ASP A 115 7.43 5.90 10.44
N GLU A 116 7.20 4.70 9.93
CA GLU A 116 6.49 4.50 8.68
C GLU A 116 5.01 4.92 8.75
N MET A 117 4.35 4.69 9.89
CA MET A 117 3.00 5.20 10.12
C MET A 117 2.97 6.74 10.09
N LYS A 118 3.90 7.39 10.78
CA LYS A 118 4.04 8.86 10.74
C LYS A 118 4.26 9.37 9.32
N GLN A 119 5.10 8.69 8.54
CA GLN A 119 5.36 9.08 7.16
C GLN A 119 4.12 8.96 6.29
N SER A 120 3.36 7.89 6.39
CA SER A 120 2.11 7.71 5.63
C SER A 120 1.04 8.74 6.01
N LEU A 121 0.96 9.14 7.27
CA LEU A 121 0.10 10.25 7.72
C LEU A 121 0.55 11.58 7.13
N ALA A 122 1.86 11.86 7.13
CA ALA A 122 2.42 13.08 6.55
C ALA A 122 2.14 13.16 5.05
N ASP A 123 2.28 12.06 4.32
CA ASP A 123 1.97 11.97 2.89
C ASP A 123 0.49 12.28 2.63
N TYR A 124 -0.41 11.69 3.40
CA TYR A 124 -1.86 11.96 3.30
C TYR A 124 -2.19 13.41 3.59
N ASN A 125 -1.63 13.95 4.67
CA ASN A 125 -1.83 15.34 5.06
C ASN A 125 -1.38 16.30 3.94
N ALA A 126 -0.25 16.01 3.31
CA ALA A 126 0.27 16.82 2.22
C ALA A 126 -0.65 16.81 0.99
N VAL A 127 -1.21 15.65 0.64
CA VAL A 127 -2.10 15.50 -0.52
C VAL A 127 -3.45 16.19 -0.30
N TYR A 128 -4.02 16.09 0.90
CA TYR A 128 -5.40 16.52 1.16
C TYR A 128 -5.52 17.77 2.05
N GLY A 129 -4.40 18.37 2.46
CA GLY A 129 -4.42 19.55 3.33
C GLY A 129 -4.97 19.27 4.72
N THR A 130 -4.84 18.06 5.20
CA THR A 130 -5.20 17.63 6.56
C THR A 130 -4.02 17.73 7.51
N ASN A 131 -4.26 17.50 8.80
CA ASN A 131 -3.23 17.66 9.84
C ASN A 131 -3.35 16.54 10.91
N PHE A 132 -3.48 15.29 10.47
CA PHE A 132 -3.57 14.16 11.39
C PHE A 132 -2.20 13.79 11.96
N SER A 133 -2.17 13.49 13.26
CA SER A 133 -1.03 12.93 13.96
C SER A 133 -1.31 11.50 14.42
N MET A 134 -0.31 10.83 14.98
CA MET A 134 -0.45 9.48 15.53
C MET A 134 -1.50 9.40 16.65
N ALA A 135 -1.71 10.48 17.39
CA ALA A 135 -2.75 10.56 18.42
C ALA A 135 -4.18 10.56 17.85
N GLU A 136 -4.34 10.83 16.57
CA GLU A 136 -5.62 11.01 15.88
C GLU A 136 -5.85 9.92 14.81
N LEU A 137 -5.28 8.71 15.00
CA LEU A 137 -5.42 7.61 14.02
C LEU A 137 -6.86 7.23 13.75
N ASP A 138 -7.74 7.28 14.75
CA ASP A 138 -9.17 6.97 14.55
C ASP A 138 -9.83 8.01 13.64
N GLN A 139 -9.57 9.28 13.86
CA GLN A 139 -10.07 10.36 13.01
C GLN A 139 -9.50 10.28 11.60
N TYR A 140 -8.22 9.94 11.48
CA TYR A 140 -7.58 9.67 10.20
C TYR A 140 -8.27 8.53 9.45
N ASN A 141 -8.46 7.38 10.07
CA ASN A 141 -9.13 6.23 9.47
C ASN A 141 -10.57 6.56 9.04
N GLN A 142 -11.31 7.32 9.86
CA GLN A 142 -12.64 7.81 9.51
C GLN A 142 -12.61 8.75 8.30
N ASN A 143 -11.63 9.63 8.22
CA ASN A 143 -11.45 10.54 7.09
C ASN A 143 -11.15 9.78 5.79
N VAL A 144 -10.24 8.81 5.84
CA VAL A 144 -9.93 7.93 4.71
C VAL A 144 -11.19 7.20 4.22
N THR A 145 -11.95 6.62 5.14
CA THR A 145 -13.19 5.90 4.82
C THR A 145 -14.25 6.82 4.21
N ALA A 146 -14.43 8.01 4.76
CA ALA A 146 -15.40 8.98 4.24
C ALA A 146 -15.00 9.48 2.84
N ARG A 147 -13.72 9.70 2.61
CA ARG A 147 -13.17 10.09 1.31
C ARG A 147 -13.33 8.99 0.27
N LEU A 148 -13.05 7.75 0.65
CA LEU A 148 -13.23 6.57 -0.20
C LEU A 148 -14.69 6.39 -0.63
N ALA A 149 -15.61 6.55 0.31
CA ALA A 149 -17.05 6.39 0.07
C ALA A 149 -17.65 7.50 -0.81
N ARG A 150 -17.06 8.70 -0.86
CA ARG A 150 -17.48 9.86 -1.67
C ARG A 150 -18.95 10.26 -1.52
N LYS A 151 -19.57 9.93 -0.41
CA LYS A 151 -20.97 10.25 -0.16
C LYS A 151 -21.20 11.73 0.17
N LYS A 152 -20.21 12.36 0.79
CA LYS A 152 -20.28 13.79 1.14
C LYS A 152 -19.85 14.64 -0.04
N ALA A 153 -20.54 15.75 -0.27
CA ALA A 153 -20.28 16.68 -1.38
C ALA A 153 -18.81 17.14 -1.43
N GLN A 154 -18.19 17.37 -0.28
CA GLN A 154 -16.79 17.80 -0.18
C GLN A 154 -15.79 16.80 -0.73
N TYR A 155 -16.13 15.50 -0.85
CA TYR A 155 -15.25 14.47 -1.37
C TYR A 155 -15.55 14.06 -2.82
N GLN A 156 -16.49 14.76 -3.49
CA GLN A 156 -16.88 14.42 -4.86
C GLN A 156 -15.98 15.06 -5.91
N ALA A 157 -15.27 16.12 -5.59
CA ALA A 157 -14.35 16.76 -6.50
C ALA A 157 -13.17 15.83 -6.85
N ASP A 158 -12.62 15.98 -8.06
CA ASP A 158 -11.56 15.12 -8.58
C ASP A 158 -10.26 15.18 -7.74
N ASN A 159 -9.93 16.36 -7.23
CA ASN A 159 -8.76 16.55 -6.36
C ASN A 159 -8.93 15.95 -4.96
N GLN A 160 -10.15 15.55 -4.59
CA GLN A 160 -10.48 14.89 -3.32
C GLN A 160 -10.57 13.36 -3.45
N ARG A 161 -10.36 12.83 -4.65
CA ARG A 161 -10.46 11.40 -4.91
C ARG A 161 -9.32 10.63 -4.27
N LEU A 162 -9.66 9.48 -3.71
CA LEU A 162 -8.73 8.47 -3.24
C LEU A 162 -8.83 7.25 -4.15
N ASP A 163 -7.74 6.87 -4.78
CA ASP A 163 -7.73 5.83 -5.82
C ASP A 163 -7.53 4.43 -5.26
N LEU A 164 -6.69 4.31 -4.23
CA LEU A 164 -6.32 3.05 -3.64
C LEU A 164 -6.17 3.18 -2.12
N VAL A 165 -6.80 2.29 -1.38
CA VAL A 165 -6.61 2.17 0.07
C VAL A 165 -6.01 0.81 0.39
N ILE A 166 -4.89 0.82 1.09
CA ILE A 166 -4.29 -0.37 1.67
C ILE A 166 -4.89 -0.55 3.05
N VAL A 167 -5.52 -1.70 3.28
CA VAL A 167 -6.21 -2.03 4.52
C VAL A 167 -5.50 -3.21 5.19
N VAL A 168 -5.18 -3.05 6.45
CA VAL A 168 -4.72 -4.17 7.28
C VAL A 168 -5.95 -4.83 7.85
N ASN A 169 -6.27 -6.03 7.38
CA ASN A 169 -7.42 -6.77 7.85
C ASN A 169 -6.99 -8.04 8.57
N ARG A 170 -7.11 -8.03 9.90
CA ARG A 170 -6.84 -9.17 10.75
C ARG A 170 -8.05 -10.08 10.96
N LEU A 171 -9.23 -9.61 10.61
CA LEU A 171 -10.49 -10.35 10.82
C LEU A 171 -10.76 -11.39 9.72
N LEU A 172 -9.95 -11.44 8.66
CA LEU A 172 -10.11 -12.42 7.57
C LEU A 172 -9.54 -13.80 7.89
N THR A 173 -8.82 -13.98 8.99
CA THR A 173 -8.45 -15.30 9.48
C THR A 173 -9.63 -15.93 10.19
N GLY A 174 -10.60 -16.46 9.43
CA GLY A 174 -11.74 -17.21 9.95
C GLY A 174 -13.13 -16.64 9.69
N PHE A 175 -13.24 -15.56 8.92
CA PHE A 175 -14.54 -15.01 8.53
C PHE A 175 -14.84 -15.36 7.07
N ASP A 176 -15.70 -16.34 6.88
CA ASP A 176 -16.39 -16.59 5.62
C ASP A 176 -17.52 -15.54 5.49
N SER A 177 -17.25 -14.45 4.82
CA SER A 177 -18.29 -13.49 4.45
C SER A 177 -18.62 -13.67 2.97
N PRO A 178 -19.79 -14.21 2.64
CA PRO A 178 -20.22 -14.41 1.25
C PRO A 178 -20.61 -13.12 0.52
N SER A 179 -20.42 -11.95 1.10
CA SER A 179 -21.03 -10.72 0.60
C SER A 179 -20.06 -9.61 0.20
N LEU A 180 -18.80 -9.94 -0.12
CA LEU A 180 -17.87 -9.01 -0.76
C LEU A 180 -17.51 -9.52 -2.15
N SER A 181 -18.42 -9.40 -3.05
CA SER A 181 -18.18 -9.48 -4.49
C SER A 181 -18.03 -8.09 -5.08
#